data_76c8108dda0561c361cb5e59672117f9
#
_entry.id   76c8108dda0561c361cb5e59672117f9
#
_cell.length_a   1.000
_cell.length_b   1.000
_cell.length_c   1.000
_cell.angle_alpha   90.00
_cell.angle_beta   90.00
_cell.angle_gamma   90.00
#
_symmetry.space_group_name_H-M   'P 1'
#
loop_
_entity.id
_entity.type
_entity.pdbx_description
1 polymer ?
#
loop_
_entity_poly.entity_id
_entity_poly.type
_entity_poly.pdbx_seq_one_letter_code
_entity_poly.pdbx_strand_id
1 'polypeptide(L)'
;MTSSFVSVGSARVAYRVLGMGPAVLLVNGTGGGDGHWGDLIERLARSRTVVTLDYSGAGETTDDGAPLDLQTLARQVAAVAEAVGAPQVDLVGHSLGAAIATVLAAERPELVRTLTLVAGFLTADEPRLKLTFELWRRLIAADREGFIQLIALTTLSDKFFASPLAAHLDALAQGILTGTNWEGLARQVELDLRVDIHAEASRVRCPTLVVGCAHDQIVTRTRDLCDRIPDATFSEINAGHQAYFEASEEFAAKFLAFADGLHPPRRLSSSAS
;
A
#
# COMPACT_ATOMS: atom_id res chain seq x y z
N MET A 1 -17.59 6.81 2.69
CA MET A 1 -17.92 5.85 1.58
C MET A 1 -18.62 4.64 2.16
N THR A 2 -19.55 4.00 1.43
CA THR A 2 -20.19 2.75 1.88
C THR A 2 -19.30 1.57 1.51
N SER A 3 -19.12 0.63 2.45
CA SER A 3 -18.35 -0.59 2.21
C SER A 3 -19.15 -1.59 1.37
N SER A 4 -18.49 -2.16 0.37
CA SER A 4 -18.89 -3.37 -0.34
C SER A 4 -18.04 -4.54 0.14
N PHE A 5 -18.46 -5.77 -0.16
CA PHE A 5 -17.77 -6.96 0.33
C PHE A 5 -17.66 -8.02 -0.74
N VAL A 6 -16.54 -8.74 -0.74
CA VAL A 6 -16.33 -9.95 -1.56
C VAL A 6 -15.83 -11.09 -0.69
N SER A 7 -16.29 -12.32 -0.94
CA SER A 7 -15.88 -13.51 -0.20
C SER A 7 -14.68 -14.18 -0.86
N VAL A 8 -13.64 -14.49 -0.08
CA VAL A 8 -12.42 -15.18 -0.53
C VAL A 8 -12.02 -16.20 0.53
N GLY A 9 -12.26 -17.48 0.26
CA GLY A 9 -12.08 -18.52 1.28
C GLY A 9 -12.94 -18.25 2.51
N SER A 10 -12.32 -18.19 3.69
CA SER A 10 -12.97 -17.83 4.96
C SER A 10 -13.14 -16.32 5.16
N ALA A 11 -12.51 -15.50 4.34
CA ALA A 11 -12.55 -14.05 4.52
C ALA A 11 -13.75 -13.41 3.80
N ARG A 12 -14.34 -12.40 4.44
CA ARG A 12 -15.29 -11.46 3.87
C ARG A 12 -14.59 -10.11 3.79
N VAL A 13 -14.02 -9.82 2.63
CA VAL A 13 -13.13 -8.69 2.37
C VAL A 13 -13.94 -7.43 2.09
N ALA A 14 -13.72 -6.39 2.89
CA ALA A 14 -14.33 -5.08 2.72
C ALA A 14 -13.55 -4.25 1.70
N TYR A 15 -14.26 -3.55 0.81
CA TYR A 15 -13.67 -2.59 -0.12
C TYR A 15 -14.59 -1.42 -0.39
N ARG A 16 -14.03 -0.32 -0.89
CA ARG A 16 -14.76 0.90 -1.19
C ARG A 16 -14.33 1.43 -2.54
N VAL A 17 -15.25 2.10 -3.23
CA VAL A 17 -15.03 2.65 -4.58
C VAL A 17 -15.44 4.11 -4.59
N LEU A 18 -14.59 4.98 -5.15
CA LEU A 18 -14.86 6.41 -5.31
C LEU A 18 -14.37 6.91 -6.68
N GLY A 19 -15.10 7.85 -7.26
CA GLY A 19 -14.71 8.48 -8.53
C GLY A 19 -15.06 7.66 -9.76
N MET A 20 -14.62 8.14 -10.92
CA MET A 20 -14.83 7.51 -12.23
C MET A 20 -13.58 7.70 -13.10
N GLY A 21 -13.30 6.70 -13.94
CA GLY A 21 -12.14 6.68 -14.84
C GLY A 21 -11.39 5.34 -14.78
N PRO A 22 -10.16 5.27 -15.27
CA PRO A 22 -9.32 4.08 -15.12
C PRO A 22 -9.19 3.67 -13.65
N ALA A 23 -9.29 2.37 -13.37
CA ALA A 23 -9.28 1.87 -12.00
C ALA A 23 -7.87 1.91 -11.38
N VAL A 24 -7.76 2.46 -10.17
CA VAL A 24 -6.58 2.34 -9.32
C VAL A 24 -6.96 1.64 -8.02
N LEU A 25 -6.22 0.60 -7.67
CA LEU A 25 -6.44 -0.18 -6.46
C LEU A 25 -5.28 0.05 -5.49
N LEU A 26 -5.61 0.53 -4.30
CA LEU A 26 -4.67 0.93 -3.25
C LEU A 26 -4.59 -0.17 -2.18
N VAL A 27 -3.40 -0.77 -2.01
CA VAL A 27 -3.13 -1.84 -1.05
C VAL A 27 -2.32 -1.30 0.11
N ASN A 28 -2.93 -1.28 1.29
CA ASN A 28 -2.39 -0.69 2.51
C ASN A 28 -1.09 -1.38 2.97
N GLY A 29 -0.30 -0.68 3.76
CA GLY A 29 0.74 -1.26 4.60
C GLY A 29 0.18 -1.90 5.87
N THR A 30 1.06 -2.42 6.71
CA THR A 30 0.77 -3.06 7.99
C THR A 30 -0.04 -2.13 8.89
N GLY A 31 -1.14 -2.63 9.44
CA GLY A 31 -2.05 -1.87 10.29
C GLY A 31 -2.96 -0.89 9.55
N GLY A 32 -2.81 -0.76 8.23
CA GLY A 32 -3.63 0.14 7.45
C GLY A 32 -5.08 -0.34 7.26
N GLY A 33 -6.01 0.60 7.31
CA GLY A 33 -7.42 0.42 6.99
C GLY A 33 -7.89 1.58 6.10
N ASP A 34 -9.20 1.82 6.03
CA ASP A 34 -9.84 2.79 5.14
C ASP A 34 -9.23 4.21 5.19
N GLY A 35 -8.88 4.69 6.40
CA GLY A 35 -8.27 6.02 6.59
C GLY A 35 -6.80 6.13 6.22
N HIS A 36 -6.16 5.04 5.84
CA HIS A 36 -4.71 4.98 5.62
C HIS A 36 -4.23 5.97 4.55
N TRP A 37 -4.97 6.11 3.46
CA TRP A 37 -4.57 6.91 2.29
C TRP A 37 -4.90 8.40 2.37
N GLY A 38 -5.62 8.83 3.42
CA GLY A 38 -5.94 10.24 3.65
C GLY A 38 -6.60 10.92 2.44
N ASP A 39 -6.16 12.14 2.13
CA ASP A 39 -6.69 12.96 1.02
C ASP A 39 -6.24 12.49 -0.37
N LEU A 40 -5.31 11.54 -0.45
CA LEU A 40 -4.90 10.95 -1.72
C LEU A 40 -6.10 10.33 -2.47
N ILE A 41 -7.03 9.70 -1.74
CA ILE A 41 -8.23 9.09 -2.33
C ILE A 41 -9.03 10.14 -3.12
N GLU A 42 -9.32 11.29 -2.50
CA GLU A 42 -10.09 12.36 -3.16
C GLU A 42 -9.33 13.00 -4.33
N ARG A 43 -8.00 13.14 -4.20
CA ARG A 43 -7.15 13.65 -5.28
C ARG A 43 -7.20 12.76 -6.51
N LEU A 44 -7.04 11.46 -6.34
CA LEU A 44 -7.09 10.50 -7.44
C LEU A 44 -8.49 10.34 -7.99
N ALA A 45 -9.54 10.39 -7.17
CA ALA A 45 -10.93 10.24 -7.59
C ALA A 45 -11.42 11.33 -8.56
N ARG A 46 -10.67 12.41 -8.73
CA ARG A 46 -10.96 13.44 -9.75
C ARG A 46 -10.84 12.91 -11.18
N SER A 47 -10.05 11.86 -11.40
CA SER A 47 -9.78 11.30 -12.73
C SER A 47 -9.66 9.77 -12.75
N ARG A 48 -9.88 9.11 -11.63
CA ARG A 48 -9.75 7.64 -11.45
C ARG A 48 -10.95 7.07 -10.73
N THR A 49 -11.24 5.81 -11.00
CA THR A 49 -12.01 4.96 -10.08
C THR A 49 -11.04 4.45 -9.02
N VAL A 50 -11.07 5.04 -7.83
CA VAL A 50 -10.20 4.68 -6.72
C VAL A 50 -10.85 3.56 -5.92
N VAL A 51 -10.13 2.48 -5.74
CA VAL A 51 -10.55 1.32 -4.96
C VAL A 51 -9.62 1.17 -3.77
N THR A 52 -10.18 1.17 -2.57
CA THR A 52 -9.47 0.80 -1.33
C THR A 52 -10.02 -0.50 -0.79
N LEU A 53 -9.23 -1.25 -0.07
CA LEU A 53 -9.66 -2.47 0.59
C LEU A 53 -9.02 -2.62 1.97
N ASP A 54 -9.73 -3.33 2.81
CA ASP A 54 -9.21 -3.86 4.06
C ASP A 54 -8.92 -5.34 3.82
N TYR A 55 -7.66 -5.75 3.67
CA TYR A 55 -7.34 -7.18 3.63
C TYR A 55 -7.35 -7.80 5.04
N SER A 56 -7.29 -9.13 5.16
CA SER A 56 -7.35 -9.84 6.44
C SER A 56 -6.42 -9.26 7.50
N GLY A 57 -6.99 -9.05 8.68
CA GLY A 57 -6.32 -8.40 9.81
C GLY A 57 -6.50 -6.88 9.88
N ALA A 58 -7.20 -6.24 8.92
CA ALA A 58 -7.44 -4.81 8.90
C ALA A 58 -8.93 -4.45 8.79
N GLY A 59 -9.30 -3.27 9.27
CA GLY A 59 -10.57 -2.58 9.07
C GLY A 59 -11.81 -3.44 9.30
N GLU A 60 -12.74 -3.43 8.32
CA GLU A 60 -14.03 -4.13 8.38
C GLU A 60 -13.97 -5.57 7.82
N THR A 61 -12.81 -6.03 7.36
CA THR A 61 -12.66 -7.40 6.88
C THR A 61 -12.69 -8.39 8.04
N THR A 62 -13.47 -9.46 7.86
CA THR A 62 -13.54 -10.58 8.80
C THR A 62 -12.96 -11.83 8.17
N ASP A 63 -12.28 -12.65 8.96
CA ASP A 63 -11.70 -13.92 8.58
C ASP A 63 -11.73 -14.92 9.75
N ASP A 64 -11.13 -16.08 9.60
CA ASP A 64 -11.09 -17.14 10.63
C ASP A 64 -9.96 -17.00 11.67
N GLY A 65 -9.17 -15.91 11.60
CA GLY A 65 -8.05 -15.68 12.52
C GLY A 65 -6.79 -16.51 12.22
N ALA A 66 -6.74 -17.25 11.11
CA ALA A 66 -5.57 -18.04 10.74
C ALA A 66 -4.32 -17.17 10.49
N PRO A 67 -3.10 -17.74 10.58
CA PRO A 67 -1.88 -17.05 10.17
C PRO A 67 -1.98 -16.55 8.73
N LEU A 68 -1.50 -15.33 8.49
CA LEU A 68 -1.53 -14.70 7.16
C LEU A 68 -0.35 -15.16 6.30
N ASP A 69 -0.56 -15.22 4.99
CA ASP A 69 0.48 -15.36 3.97
C ASP A 69 0.23 -14.41 2.80
N LEU A 70 1.30 -14.07 2.06
CA LEU A 70 1.22 -13.11 0.95
C LEU A 70 0.28 -13.56 -0.16
N GLN A 71 0.25 -14.86 -0.47
CA GLN A 71 -0.58 -15.43 -1.53
C GLN A 71 -2.07 -15.32 -1.19
N THR A 72 -2.42 -15.55 0.07
CA THR A 72 -3.81 -15.37 0.54
C THR A 72 -4.24 -13.91 0.44
N LEU A 73 -3.39 -12.99 0.88
CA LEU A 73 -3.69 -11.55 0.77
C LEU A 73 -3.74 -11.07 -0.68
N ALA A 74 -2.84 -11.55 -1.55
CA ALA A 74 -2.86 -11.27 -2.99
C ALA A 74 -4.16 -11.77 -3.66
N ARG A 75 -4.67 -12.96 -3.28
CA ARG A 75 -5.98 -13.45 -3.75
C ARG A 75 -7.13 -12.55 -3.31
N GLN A 76 -7.08 -11.97 -2.10
CA GLN A 76 -8.08 -11.01 -1.64
C GLN A 76 -8.06 -9.74 -2.48
N VAL A 77 -6.86 -9.20 -2.78
CA VAL A 77 -6.69 -8.04 -3.65
C VAL A 77 -7.18 -8.35 -5.07
N ALA A 78 -6.86 -9.53 -5.63
CA ALA A 78 -7.35 -9.97 -6.94
C ALA A 78 -8.87 -10.03 -7.01
N ALA A 79 -9.51 -10.60 -5.99
CA ALA A 79 -10.97 -10.71 -5.94
C ALA A 79 -11.67 -9.33 -5.90
N VAL A 80 -11.07 -8.36 -5.21
CA VAL A 80 -11.57 -6.98 -5.23
C VAL A 80 -11.39 -6.34 -6.61
N ALA A 81 -10.24 -6.52 -7.26
CA ALA A 81 -10.01 -6.05 -8.63
C ALA A 81 -11.04 -6.62 -9.62
N GLU A 82 -11.33 -7.91 -9.51
CA GLU A 82 -12.36 -8.58 -10.32
C GLU A 82 -13.79 -8.08 -10.01
N ALA A 83 -14.11 -7.87 -8.72
CA ALA A 83 -15.42 -7.38 -8.28
C ALA A 83 -15.73 -5.96 -8.77
N VAL A 84 -14.72 -5.13 -8.97
CA VAL A 84 -14.88 -3.77 -9.54
C VAL A 84 -15.19 -3.83 -11.04
N GLY A 85 -14.91 -4.94 -11.72
CA GLY A 85 -15.23 -5.16 -13.13
C GLY A 85 -14.33 -4.38 -14.11
N ALA A 86 -13.20 -3.86 -13.66
CA ALA A 86 -12.20 -3.27 -14.54
C ALA A 86 -11.41 -4.38 -15.27
N PRO A 87 -11.12 -4.26 -16.57
CA PRO A 87 -10.33 -5.26 -17.28
C PRO A 87 -8.91 -5.39 -16.73
N GLN A 88 -8.32 -4.31 -16.28
CA GLN A 88 -7.05 -4.21 -15.57
C GLN A 88 -7.09 -3.03 -14.61
N VAL A 89 -6.28 -3.08 -13.56
CA VAL A 89 -6.13 -2.00 -12.58
C VAL A 89 -4.70 -1.44 -12.58
N ASP A 90 -4.56 -0.18 -12.23
CA ASP A 90 -3.31 0.37 -11.74
C ASP A 90 -3.18 -0.04 -10.27
N LEU A 91 -2.17 -0.82 -9.93
CA LEU A 91 -2.00 -1.35 -8.59
C LEU A 91 -0.97 -0.52 -7.82
N VAL A 92 -1.36 0.01 -6.67
CA VAL A 92 -0.49 0.77 -5.78
C VAL A 92 -0.37 0.02 -4.47
N GLY A 93 0.83 -0.37 -4.08
CA GLY A 93 1.10 -1.03 -2.80
C GLY A 93 2.06 -0.22 -1.93
N HIS A 94 1.74 -0.10 -0.65
CA HIS A 94 2.58 0.56 0.35
C HIS A 94 3.13 -0.45 1.35
N SER A 95 4.44 -0.43 1.63
CA SER A 95 5.09 -1.25 2.68
C SER A 95 4.74 -2.74 2.51
N LEU A 96 4.09 -3.41 3.47
CA LEU A 96 3.55 -4.78 3.30
C LEU A 96 2.66 -4.89 2.06
N GLY A 97 1.84 -3.89 1.80
CA GLY A 97 1.00 -3.83 0.59
C GLY A 97 1.81 -3.83 -0.70
N ALA A 98 3.04 -3.33 -0.68
CA ALA A 98 3.95 -3.44 -1.83
C ALA A 98 4.38 -4.90 -2.08
N ALA A 99 4.63 -5.67 -1.02
CA ALA A 99 4.91 -7.10 -1.16
C ALA A 99 3.68 -7.86 -1.70
N ILE A 100 2.49 -7.60 -1.15
CA ILE A 100 1.22 -8.19 -1.62
C ILE A 100 0.97 -7.85 -3.08
N ALA A 101 1.14 -6.59 -3.48
CA ALA A 101 0.96 -6.12 -4.85
C ALA A 101 1.97 -6.75 -5.82
N THR A 102 3.21 -6.95 -5.39
CA THR A 102 4.24 -7.65 -6.19
C THR A 102 3.86 -9.10 -6.43
N VAL A 103 3.37 -9.81 -5.41
CA VAL A 103 2.86 -11.19 -5.56
C VAL A 103 1.70 -11.23 -6.54
N LEU A 104 0.72 -10.34 -6.40
CA LEU A 104 -0.41 -10.27 -7.33
C LEU A 104 0.05 -10.02 -8.78
N ALA A 105 0.92 -9.03 -9.00
CA ALA A 105 1.41 -8.70 -10.33
C ALA A 105 2.20 -9.85 -10.98
N ALA A 106 2.89 -10.67 -10.18
CA ALA A 106 3.62 -11.84 -10.65
C ALA A 106 2.71 -13.04 -10.97
N GLU A 107 1.65 -13.25 -10.18
CA GLU A 107 0.75 -14.40 -10.30
C GLU A 107 -0.42 -14.15 -11.25
N ARG A 108 -0.89 -12.92 -11.36
CA ARG A 108 -2.07 -12.51 -12.14
C ARG A 108 -1.74 -11.28 -13.03
N PRO A 109 -0.74 -11.39 -13.92
CA PRO A 109 -0.28 -10.26 -14.75
C PRO A 109 -1.39 -9.69 -15.64
N GLU A 110 -2.42 -10.47 -15.95
CA GLU A 110 -3.56 -10.02 -16.75
C GLU A 110 -4.45 -9.01 -16.02
N LEU A 111 -4.42 -8.97 -14.68
CA LEU A 111 -5.20 -8.01 -13.87
C LEU A 111 -4.49 -6.68 -13.66
N VAL A 112 -3.16 -6.63 -13.81
CA VAL A 112 -2.35 -5.46 -13.44
C VAL A 112 -1.82 -4.75 -14.68
N ARG A 113 -2.27 -3.51 -14.89
CA ARG A 113 -1.81 -2.64 -15.98
C ARG A 113 -0.45 -2.01 -15.66
N THR A 114 -0.36 -1.42 -14.47
CA THR A 114 0.86 -0.81 -13.91
C THR A 114 0.99 -1.16 -12.44
N LEU A 115 2.23 -1.19 -11.93
CA LEU A 115 2.53 -1.42 -10.54
C LEU A 115 3.28 -0.22 -9.96
N THR A 116 2.80 0.32 -8.83
CA THR A 116 3.51 1.35 -8.06
C THR A 116 3.78 0.84 -6.66
N LEU A 117 5.04 0.79 -6.27
CA LEU A 117 5.50 0.26 -4.98
C LEU A 117 6.10 1.39 -4.15
N VAL A 118 5.45 1.74 -3.04
CA VAL A 118 5.86 2.84 -2.17
C VAL A 118 6.45 2.28 -0.89
N ALA A 119 7.65 2.70 -0.52
CA ALA A 119 8.33 2.26 0.70
C ALA A 119 8.30 0.73 0.85
N GLY A 120 8.39 -0.01 -0.27
CA GLY A 120 8.36 -1.46 -0.33
C GLY A 120 9.73 -2.07 -0.08
N PHE A 121 9.76 -3.37 0.27
CA PHE A 121 10.97 -4.12 0.55
C PHE A 121 10.91 -5.53 -0.05
N LEU A 122 12.07 -6.09 -0.39
CA LEU A 122 12.18 -7.44 -0.97
C LEU A 122 12.10 -8.55 0.08
N THR A 123 12.71 -8.32 1.24
CA THR A 123 12.81 -9.32 2.28
C THR A 123 12.91 -8.69 3.66
N ALA A 124 12.39 -9.39 4.66
CA ALA A 124 12.53 -9.04 6.06
C ALA A 124 13.90 -9.42 6.67
N ASP A 125 14.74 -10.14 5.95
CA ASP A 125 16.07 -10.57 6.44
C ASP A 125 17.10 -9.41 6.51
N GLU A 126 16.74 -8.22 6.05
CA GLU A 126 17.53 -7.00 6.27
C GLU A 126 17.57 -6.70 7.78
N PRO A 127 18.79 -6.57 8.40
CA PRO A 127 18.93 -6.53 9.86
C PRO A 127 18.14 -5.43 10.56
N ARG A 128 18.07 -4.22 9.97
CA ARG A 128 17.31 -3.10 10.51
C ARG A 128 15.81 -3.39 10.49
N LEU A 129 15.32 -3.88 9.37
CA LEU A 129 13.90 -4.17 9.15
C LEU A 129 13.42 -5.29 10.08
N LYS A 130 14.23 -6.36 10.18
CA LYS A 130 13.97 -7.46 11.11
C LYS A 130 13.87 -6.98 12.56
N LEU A 131 14.84 -6.17 13.01
CA LEU A 131 14.81 -5.59 14.36
C LEU A 131 13.60 -4.71 14.59
N THR A 132 13.19 -3.94 13.58
CA THR A 132 12.01 -3.09 13.64
C THR A 132 10.74 -3.92 13.84
N PHE A 133 10.53 -4.95 13.03
CA PHE A 133 9.34 -5.81 13.15
C PHE A 133 9.33 -6.66 14.42
N GLU A 134 10.50 -7.13 14.90
CA GLU A 134 10.61 -7.78 16.20
C GLU A 134 10.26 -6.83 17.36
N LEU A 135 10.62 -5.56 17.26
CA LEU A 135 10.25 -4.54 18.25
C LEU A 135 8.75 -4.26 18.19
N TRP A 136 8.17 -4.13 16.99
CA TRP A 136 6.72 -3.95 16.81
C TRP A 136 5.94 -5.08 17.45
N ARG A 137 6.31 -6.33 17.17
CA ARG A 137 5.69 -7.51 17.76
C ARG A 137 5.67 -7.46 19.29
N ARG A 138 6.79 -7.07 19.89
CA ARG A 138 6.90 -6.95 21.37
C ARG A 138 6.03 -5.82 21.92
N LEU A 139 6.05 -4.65 21.30
CA LEU A 139 5.28 -3.50 21.76
C LEU A 139 3.76 -3.72 21.59
N ILE A 140 3.31 -4.30 20.48
CA ILE A 140 1.89 -4.62 20.27
C ILE A 140 1.36 -5.51 21.39
N ALA A 141 2.16 -6.45 21.89
CA ALA A 141 1.77 -7.35 22.95
C ALA A 141 1.84 -6.72 24.35
N ALA A 142 2.80 -5.81 24.59
CA ALA A 142 3.13 -5.33 25.94
C ALA A 142 2.82 -3.85 26.18
N ASP A 143 2.90 -3.00 25.16
CA ASP A 143 2.79 -1.54 25.27
C ASP A 143 2.32 -0.92 23.95
N ARG A 144 1.00 -0.88 23.75
CA ARG A 144 0.39 -0.35 22.54
C ARG A 144 0.58 1.15 22.36
N GLU A 145 0.65 1.91 23.46
CA GLU A 145 0.92 3.35 23.40
C GLU A 145 2.37 3.57 22.93
N GLY A 146 3.32 2.85 23.49
CA GLY A 146 4.72 2.88 23.05
C GLY A 146 4.88 2.43 21.59
N PHE A 147 4.08 1.47 21.12
CA PHE A 147 4.04 1.11 19.70
C PHE A 147 3.60 2.29 18.83
N ILE A 148 2.51 2.98 19.19
CA ILE A 148 1.99 4.12 18.42
C ILE A 148 3.02 5.27 18.39
N GLN A 149 3.68 5.55 19.51
CA GLN A 149 4.73 6.56 19.59
C GLN A 149 5.92 6.20 18.68
N LEU A 150 6.36 4.95 18.71
CA LEU A 150 7.43 4.47 17.83
C LEU A 150 7.05 4.59 16.36
N ILE A 151 5.82 4.20 16.00
CA ILE A 151 5.31 4.33 14.62
C ILE A 151 5.33 5.80 14.20
N ALA A 152 4.82 6.72 14.99
CA ALA A 152 4.84 8.14 14.66
C ALA A 152 6.28 8.64 14.42
N LEU A 153 7.22 8.31 15.30
CA LEU A 153 8.61 8.75 15.22
C LEU A 153 9.36 8.16 14.01
N THR A 154 9.00 6.97 13.57
CA THR A 154 9.75 6.27 12.50
C THR A 154 9.08 6.35 11.14
N THR A 155 7.78 6.64 11.07
CA THR A 155 7.05 6.76 9.80
C THR A 155 6.92 8.19 9.30
N LEU A 156 6.95 9.19 10.19
CA LEU A 156 6.78 10.59 9.84
C LEU A 156 8.13 11.32 9.78
N SER A 157 8.26 12.27 8.86
CA SER A 157 9.48 13.05 8.69
C SER A 157 9.57 14.20 9.69
N ASP A 158 10.78 14.73 9.91
CA ASP A 158 10.99 15.96 10.70
C ASP A 158 10.18 17.13 10.17
N LYS A 159 9.95 17.19 8.86
CA LYS A 159 9.11 18.20 8.22
C LYS A 159 7.66 18.11 8.71
N PHE A 160 7.14 16.89 8.86
CA PHE A 160 5.80 16.71 9.44
C PHE A 160 5.74 17.21 10.88
N PHE A 161 6.72 16.87 11.72
CA PHE A 161 6.76 17.33 13.11
C PHE A 161 6.91 18.86 13.24
N ALA A 162 7.51 19.52 12.26
CA ALA A 162 7.60 20.98 12.21
C ALA A 162 6.32 21.64 11.63
N SER A 163 5.36 20.87 11.17
CA SER A 163 4.12 21.38 10.55
C SER A 163 3.00 21.58 11.59
N PRO A 164 1.98 22.41 11.28
CA PRO A 164 0.79 22.54 12.13
C PRO A 164 0.02 21.22 12.34
N LEU A 165 0.19 20.23 11.46
CA LEU A 165 -0.46 18.92 11.56
C LEU A 165 0.03 18.14 12.78
N ALA A 166 1.25 18.38 13.24
CA ALA A 166 1.80 17.74 14.44
C ALA A 166 0.98 18.03 15.72
N ALA A 167 0.25 19.14 15.76
CA ALA A 167 -0.65 19.47 16.88
C ALA A 167 -1.81 18.47 17.05
N HIS A 168 -2.07 17.63 16.05
CA HIS A 168 -3.15 16.62 16.08
C HIS A 168 -2.66 15.21 16.40
N LEU A 169 -1.36 15.03 16.67
CA LEU A 169 -0.76 13.70 16.90
C LEU A 169 -1.42 12.95 18.06
N ASP A 170 -1.74 13.64 19.16
CA ASP A 170 -2.41 13.01 20.31
C ASP A 170 -3.80 12.48 19.94
N ALA A 171 -4.57 13.25 19.18
CA ALA A 171 -5.88 12.82 18.72
C ALA A 171 -5.79 11.65 17.73
N LEU A 172 -4.81 11.67 16.83
CA LEU A 172 -4.52 10.57 15.92
C LEU A 172 -4.10 9.31 16.69
N ALA A 173 -3.20 9.45 17.67
CA ALA A 173 -2.75 8.35 18.52
C ALA A 173 -3.92 7.69 19.28
N GLN A 174 -4.83 8.48 19.85
CA GLN A 174 -6.03 7.95 20.51
C GLN A 174 -6.97 7.26 19.52
N GLY A 175 -7.14 7.80 18.32
CA GLY A 175 -7.92 7.16 17.26
C GLY A 175 -7.34 5.79 16.87
N ILE A 176 -6.03 5.71 16.71
CA ILE A 176 -5.33 4.45 16.41
C ILE A 176 -5.47 3.47 17.58
N LEU A 177 -5.26 3.93 18.82
CA LEU A 177 -5.32 3.08 20.01
C LEU A 177 -6.67 2.39 20.15
N THR A 178 -7.77 3.10 19.88
CA THR A 178 -9.14 2.62 20.03
C THR A 178 -9.70 1.94 18.79
N GLY A 179 -9.25 2.33 17.59
CA GLY A 179 -9.79 1.83 16.31
C GLY A 179 -9.03 0.65 15.71
N THR A 180 -7.84 0.33 16.22
CA THR A 180 -7.01 -0.73 15.63
C THR A 180 -7.50 -2.13 16.04
N ASN A 181 -7.61 -3.03 15.06
CA ASN A 181 -7.70 -4.47 15.29
C ASN A 181 -6.31 -5.01 15.68
N TRP A 182 -6.01 -4.99 16.98
CA TRP A 182 -4.70 -5.36 17.52
C TRP A 182 -4.31 -6.82 17.25
N GLU A 183 -5.27 -7.72 17.23
CA GLU A 183 -5.03 -9.13 16.91
C GLU A 183 -4.68 -9.28 15.42
N GLY A 184 -5.43 -8.62 14.56
CA GLY A 184 -5.14 -8.57 13.12
C GLY A 184 -3.79 -7.93 12.82
N LEU A 185 -3.47 -6.81 13.48
CA LEU A 185 -2.17 -6.14 13.36
C LEU A 185 -1.01 -7.06 13.78
N ALA A 186 -1.16 -7.79 14.89
CA ALA A 186 -0.14 -8.74 15.32
C ALA A 186 0.11 -9.84 14.27
N ARG A 187 -0.95 -10.37 13.64
CA ARG A 187 -0.83 -11.35 12.54
C ARG A 187 -0.13 -10.77 11.32
N GLN A 188 -0.37 -9.50 10.99
CA GLN A 188 0.32 -8.81 9.89
C GLN A 188 1.82 -8.63 10.19
N VAL A 189 2.18 -8.25 11.41
CA VAL A 189 3.60 -8.13 11.81
C VAL A 189 4.31 -9.50 11.80
N GLU A 190 3.62 -10.58 12.17
CA GLU A 190 4.14 -11.95 12.00
C GLU A 190 4.35 -12.32 10.52
N LEU A 191 3.54 -11.78 9.61
CA LEU A 191 3.76 -11.91 8.19
C LEU A 191 4.96 -11.05 7.74
N ASP A 192 5.04 -9.78 8.17
CA ASP A 192 6.16 -8.89 7.85
C ASP A 192 7.52 -9.55 8.12
N LEU A 193 7.66 -10.23 9.27
CA LEU A 193 8.89 -10.95 9.66
C LEU A 193 9.29 -12.11 8.72
N ARG A 194 8.39 -12.52 7.82
CA ARG A 194 8.58 -13.65 6.90
C ARG A 194 8.53 -13.26 5.44
N VAL A 195 8.39 -11.96 5.14
CA VAL A 195 8.36 -11.48 3.75
C VAL A 195 9.66 -11.83 3.05
N ASP A 196 9.56 -12.52 1.94
CA ASP A 196 10.58 -12.71 0.92
C ASP A 196 9.88 -12.83 -0.44
N ILE A 197 10.05 -11.81 -1.28
CA ILE A 197 9.42 -11.71 -2.60
C ILE A 197 10.44 -11.65 -3.75
N HIS A 198 11.68 -12.12 -3.53
CA HIS A 198 12.71 -12.10 -4.57
C HIS A 198 12.29 -12.85 -5.84
N ALA A 199 11.60 -13.98 -5.67
CA ALA A 199 11.14 -14.80 -6.79
C ALA A 199 9.98 -14.12 -7.54
N GLU A 200 9.02 -13.56 -6.82
CA GLU A 200 7.87 -12.85 -7.38
C GLU A 200 8.30 -11.58 -8.12
N ALA A 201 9.15 -10.75 -7.49
CA ALA A 201 9.66 -9.52 -8.07
C ALA A 201 10.32 -9.76 -9.44
N SER A 202 11.08 -10.85 -9.60
CA SER A 202 11.70 -11.21 -10.88
C SER A 202 10.71 -11.64 -11.97
N ARG A 203 9.47 -11.97 -11.60
CA ARG A 203 8.41 -12.42 -12.52
C ARG A 203 7.42 -11.31 -12.88
N VAL A 204 7.49 -10.14 -12.26
CA VAL A 204 6.65 -8.99 -12.61
C VAL A 204 6.90 -8.60 -14.06
N ARG A 205 5.83 -8.39 -14.83
CA ARG A 205 5.87 -8.10 -16.27
C ARG A 205 5.30 -6.74 -16.66
N CYS A 206 4.53 -6.11 -15.78
CA CYS A 206 3.98 -4.79 -16.04
C CYS A 206 5.01 -3.70 -15.74
N PRO A 207 4.92 -2.54 -16.40
CA PRO A 207 5.70 -1.37 -16.03
C PRO A 207 5.55 -1.05 -14.55
N THR A 208 6.68 -0.80 -13.88
CA THR A 208 6.69 -0.60 -12.42
C THR A 208 7.37 0.71 -12.03
N LEU A 209 6.70 1.48 -11.17
CA LEU A 209 7.26 2.64 -10.49
C LEU A 209 7.59 2.27 -9.04
N VAL A 210 8.85 2.37 -8.66
CA VAL A 210 9.29 2.22 -7.28
C VAL A 210 9.49 3.61 -6.68
N VAL A 211 8.79 3.89 -5.58
CA VAL A 211 8.83 5.18 -4.90
C VAL A 211 9.53 5.02 -3.56
N GLY A 212 10.73 5.58 -3.44
CA GLY A 212 11.46 5.71 -2.19
C GLY A 212 11.03 6.97 -1.43
N CYS A 213 11.12 6.91 -0.11
CA CYS A 213 10.85 8.03 0.78
C CYS A 213 12.17 8.46 1.42
N ALA A 214 12.58 9.72 1.18
CA ALA A 214 13.92 10.23 1.53
C ALA A 214 14.21 10.22 3.05
N HIS A 215 13.16 10.27 3.86
CA HIS A 215 13.25 10.27 5.33
C HIS A 215 12.64 9.01 5.97
N ASP A 216 12.48 7.93 5.20
CA ASP A 216 11.99 6.65 5.72
C ASP A 216 12.99 6.03 6.68
N GLN A 217 12.56 5.84 7.93
CA GLN A 217 13.39 5.21 8.95
C GLN A 217 13.12 3.70 9.13
N ILE A 218 12.12 3.18 8.42
CA ILE A 218 11.73 1.77 8.44
C ILE A 218 12.34 1.04 7.25
N VAL A 219 11.97 1.44 6.03
CA VAL A 219 12.39 0.80 4.78
C VAL A 219 13.39 1.69 4.06
N THR A 220 14.67 1.52 4.36
CA THR A 220 15.76 2.34 3.81
C THR A 220 16.29 1.85 2.46
N ARG A 221 15.84 0.66 2.01
CA ARG A 221 16.36 -0.02 0.81
C ARG A 221 15.29 -0.27 -0.26
N THR A 222 14.29 0.60 -0.35
CA THR A 222 13.21 0.48 -1.36
C THR A 222 13.75 0.38 -2.80
N ARG A 223 14.88 1.02 -3.10
CA ARG A 223 15.53 0.97 -4.41
C ARG A 223 15.93 -0.45 -4.85
N ASP A 224 16.18 -1.37 -3.91
CA ASP A 224 16.57 -2.75 -4.22
C ASP A 224 15.47 -3.50 -5.03
N LEU A 225 14.23 -3.04 -4.96
CA LEU A 225 13.15 -3.54 -5.82
C LEU A 225 13.44 -3.35 -7.31
N CYS A 226 14.10 -2.25 -7.69
CA CYS A 226 14.48 -1.98 -9.09
C CYS A 226 15.55 -2.97 -9.60
N ASP A 227 16.36 -3.55 -8.72
CA ASP A 227 17.37 -4.52 -9.11
C ASP A 227 16.75 -5.90 -9.43
N ARG A 228 15.50 -6.11 -9.03
CA ARG A 228 14.79 -7.38 -9.18
C ARG A 228 13.64 -7.34 -10.17
N ILE A 229 12.96 -6.21 -10.30
CA ILE A 229 11.82 -6.06 -11.21
C ILE A 229 12.34 -5.60 -12.57
N PRO A 230 12.12 -6.37 -13.66
CA PRO A 230 12.75 -6.12 -14.96
C PRO A 230 12.44 -4.75 -15.60
N ASP A 231 11.20 -4.26 -15.46
CA ASP A 231 10.76 -2.96 -16.04
C ASP A 231 10.38 -2.00 -14.92
N ALA A 232 11.36 -1.70 -14.05
CA ALA A 232 11.17 -0.80 -12.93
C ALA A 232 11.92 0.52 -13.10
N THR A 233 11.25 1.62 -12.77
CA THR A 233 11.84 2.95 -12.66
C THR A 233 11.76 3.42 -11.20
N PHE A 234 12.80 4.16 -10.75
CA PHE A 234 12.84 4.69 -9.40
C PHE A 234 12.51 6.18 -9.37
N SER A 235 11.70 6.58 -8.40
CA SER A 235 11.48 7.98 -8.05
C SER A 235 11.59 8.14 -6.54
N GLU A 236 11.94 9.34 -6.08
CA GLU A 236 12.04 9.65 -4.65
C GLU A 236 11.09 10.78 -4.28
N ILE A 237 10.51 10.70 -3.07
CA ILE A 237 9.67 11.75 -2.49
C ILE A 237 10.31 12.21 -1.18
N ASN A 238 10.34 13.53 -0.98
CA ASN A 238 10.86 14.15 0.24
C ASN A 238 9.84 14.06 1.39
N ALA A 239 9.67 12.86 1.93
CA ALA A 239 8.71 12.52 2.99
C ALA A 239 9.25 11.35 3.83
N GLY A 240 8.60 11.06 4.94
CA GLY A 240 8.77 9.83 5.72
C GLY A 240 8.13 8.63 5.05
N HIS A 241 8.04 7.51 5.76
CA HIS A 241 7.48 6.24 5.28
C HIS A 241 6.09 6.38 4.64
N GLN A 242 5.28 7.33 5.13
CA GLN A 242 3.91 7.59 4.67
C GLN A 242 3.85 8.74 3.65
N ALA A 243 4.61 8.64 2.55
CA ALA A 243 4.69 9.68 1.52
C ALA A 243 3.32 10.09 0.94
N TYR A 244 2.40 9.16 0.80
CA TYR A 244 1.03 9.42 0.35
C TYR A 244 0.22 10.27 1.32
N PHE A 245 0.60 10.33 2.60
CA PHE A 245 0.00 11.16 3.64
C PHE A 245 0.71 12.52 3.76
N GLU A 246 2.04 12.52 3.86
CA GLU A 246 2.83 13.74 4.05
C GLU A 246 2.96 14.59 2.77
N ALA A 247 2.97 13.96 1.61
CA ALA A 247 3.22 14.57 0.29
C ALA A 247 2.23 14.05 -0.76
N SER A 248 0.94 13.97 -0.40
CA SER A 248 -0.12 13.36 -1.22
C SER A 248 -0.25 13.98 -2.61
N GLU A 249 -0.04 15.31 -2.76
CA GLU A 249 -0.06 16.00 -4.04
C GLU A 249 1.11 15.57 -4.94
N GLU A 250 2.33 15.55 -4.41
CA GLU A 250 3.52 15.12 -5.15
C GLU A 250 3.40 13.64 -5.54
N PHE A 251 2.93 12.80 -4.61
CA PHE A 251 2.72 11.39 -4.88
C PHE A 251 1.67 11.18 -5.98
N ALA A 252 0.51 11.84 -5.89
CA ALA A 252 -0.52 11.77 -6.92
C ALA A 252 0.00 12.20 -8.30
N ALA A 253 0.75 13.30 -8.36
CA ALA A 253 1.34 13.80 -9.61
C ALA A 253 2.31 12.78 -10.23
N LYS A 254 3.21 12.18 -9.43
CA LYS A 254 4.17 11.16 -9.90
C LYS A 254 3.45 9.90 -10.38
N PHE A 255 2.48 9.41 -9.60
CA PHE A 255 1.67 8.25 -9.97
C PHE A 255 0.91 8.49 -11.28
N LEU A 256 0.19 9.61 -11.41
CA LEU A 256 -0.58 9.93 -12.61
C LEU A 256 0.32 10.10 -13.83
N ALA A 257 1.45 10.81 -13.70
CA ALA A 257 2.41 10.97 -14.80
C ALA A 257 2.95 9.62 -15.29
N PHE A 258 3.23 8.68 -14.38
CA PHE A 258 3.67 7.33 -14.71
C PHE A 258 2.54 6.53 -15.38
N ALA A 259 1.38 6.45 -14.75
CA ALA A 259 0.25 5.65 -15.22
C ALA A 259 -0.32 6.15 -16.57
N ASP A 260 -0.32 7.47 -16.81
CA ASP A 260 -0.81 8.08 -18.06
C ASP A 260 0.27 8.11 -19.14
N GLY A 261 1.54 8.22 -18.79
CA GLY A 261 2.67 8.24 -19.74
C GLY A 261 2.82 6.94 -20.55
N LEU A 262 2.26 5.84 -20.07
CA LEU A 262 2.22 4.55 -20.78
C LEU A 262 1.07 4.46 -21.80
N HIS A 263 0.17 5.44 -21.81
CA HIS A 263 -0.89 5.60 -22.79
C HIS A 263 -0.83 7.03 -23.37
N PRO A 264 -0.07 7.30 -24.44
CA PRO A 264 -0.25 8.54 -25.16
C PRO A 264 -1.74 8.61 -25.57
N PRO A 265 -2.43 9.76 -25.37
CA PRO A 265 -3.81 9.91 -25.78
C PRO A 265 -3.92 9.47 -27.25
N ARG A 266 -4.84 8.55 -27.57
CA ARG A 266 -5.14 8.20 -28.95
C ARG A 266 -5.43 9.53 -29.66
N ARG A 267 -4.54 9.95 -30.56
CA ARG A 267 -4.83 11.02 -31.48
C ARG A 267 -6.07 10.56 -32.24
N LEU A 268 -7.19 11.21 -31.98
CA LEU A 268 -8.35 11.10 -32.85
C LEU A 268 -7.84 11.51 -34.22
N SER A 269 -7.69 10.53 -35.12
CA SER A 269 -7.44 10.82 -36.50
C SER A 269 -8.60 11.64 -37.00
N SER A 270 -8.38 12.92 -37.23
CA SER A 270 -9.28 13.77 -38.00
C SER A 270 -9.34 13.13 -39.41
N SER A 271 -10.38 12.32 -39.65
CA SER A 271 -10.78 12.01 -41.02
C SER A 271 -11.31 13.30 -41.60
N ALA A 272 -10.42 14.03 -42.25
CA ALA A 272 -10.81 15.03 -43.24
C ALA A 272 -11.17 14.27 -44.52
N SER A 273 -12.37 14.47 -44.98
CA SER A 273 -12.77 14.34 -46.37
C SER A 273 -13.71 15.46 -46.70
#